data_a50e65f31236d0285b128b1852268328
#
_entry.id   a50e65f31236d0285b128b1852268328
#
_cell.length_a   1.000
_cell.length_b   1.000
_cell.length_c   1.000
_cell.angle_alpha   90.00
_cell.angle_beta   90.00
_cell.angle_gamma   90.00
#
_symmetry.space_group_name_H-M   'P 1'
#
loop_
_entity.id
_entity.type
_entity.pdbx_description
1 polymer ?
#
loop_
_entity_poly.entity_id
_entity_poly.type
_entity_poly.pdbx_seq_one_letter_code
_entity_poly.pdbx_strand_id
1 'polypeptide(L)'
;MLTYFREIASGFWSLLAGMAVTIRYFVKPVVTVQYPRQKIEMSPAYRGYPRFLLDPETQTHRCIACEMCARICPSQLISLSGVKLPGAKQKVPYTYVHEHYYCSLCGLCVEVCPTTALEYSREYGLTGFRREDAVIDHLTLLQERQQAAGLPVTPIPTAAEIAAAEAAEAAAREAREKEAAAKAAQAKAAKPVEAPKETKPPKAPPEPEEVKE
;
A
#
# COMPACT_ATOMS: atom_id res chain seq x y z
N MET A 1 -65.85 25.11 18.51
CA MET A 1 -65.51 26.02 17.39
C MET A 1 -64.25 26.87 17.67
N LEU A 2 -64.07 27.44 18.84
CA LEU A 2 -62.89 28.24 19.17
C LEU A 2 -61.57 27.45 19.07
N THR A 3 -61.52 26.17 19.43
CA THR A 3 -60.34 25.28 19.31
C THR A 3 -59.96 25.09 17.86
N TYR A 4 -60.91 24.90 16.96
CA TYR A 4 -60.66 24.74 15.52
C TYR A 4 -60.00 25.99 14.90
N PHE A 5 -60.51 27.17 15.19
CA PHE A 5 -59.93 28.42 14.68
C PHE A 5 -58.53 28.67 15.26
N ARG A 6 -58.29 28.26 16.49
CA ARG A 6 -56.96 28.36 17.12
C ARG A 6 -55.95 27.42 16.46
N GLU A 7 -56.36 26.21 16.11
CA GLU A 7 -55.51 25.25 15.39
C GLU A 7 -55.18 25.73 13.98
N ILE A 8 -56.12 26.30 13.24
CA ILE A 8 -55.89 26.89 11.92
C ILE A 8 -54.89 28.06 12.05
N ALA A 9 -55.10 28.97 12.99
CA ALA A 9 -54.19 30.11 13.19
C ALA A 9 -52.78 29.66 13.56
N SER A 10 -52.66 28.66 14.42
CA SER A 10 -51.37 28.07 14.80
C SER A 10 -50.67 27.42 13.63
N GLY A 11 -51.41 26.67 12.80
CA GLY A 11 -50.87 26.05 11.59
C GLY A 11 -50.41 27.07 10.55
N PHE A 12 -51.21 28.12 10.33
CA PHE A 12 -50.81 29.21 9.45
C PHE A 12 -49.55 29.95 9.93
N TRP A 13 -49.46 30.23 11.26
CA TRP A 13 -48.27 30.84 11.85
C TRP A 13 -47.05 29.96 11.67
N SER A 14 -47.16 28.64 11.84
CA SER A 14 -46.08 27.69 11.64
C SER A 14 -45.61 27.69 10.18
N LEU A 15 -46.50 27.77 9.22
CA LEU A 15 -46.14 27.90 7.79
C LEU A 15 -45.38 29.18 7.50
N LEU A 16 -45.84 30.31 8.01
CA LEU A 16 -45.13 31.59 7.85
C LEU A 16 -43.73 31.58 8.49
N ALA A 17 -43.59 30.98 9.64
CA ALA A 17 -42.30 30.81 10.31
C ALA A 17 -41.34 29.92 9.45
N GLY A 18 -41.85 28.80 8.93
CA GLY A 18 -41.08 27.93 8.02
C GLY A 18 -40.66 28.65 6.73
N MET A 19 -41.57 29.42 6.12
CA MET A 19 -41.25 30.24 4.94
C MET A 19 -40.19 31.32 5.24
N ALA A 20 -40.24 31.96 6.39
CA ALA A 20 -39.24 32.96 6.76
C ALA A 20 -37.82 32.34 6.88
N VAL A 21 -37.73 31.12 7.41
CA VAL A 21 -36.46 30.39 7.47
C VAL A 21 -35.95 30.05 6.07
N THR A 22 -36.78 29.53 5.20
CA THR A 22 -36.37 29.14 3.84
C THR A 22 -35.95 30.36 3.01
N ILE A 23 -36.68 31.49 3.08
CA ILE A 23 -36.30 32.75 2.42
C ILE A 23 -34.96 33.24 2.91
N ARG A 24 -34.70 33.16 4.22
CA ARG A 24 -33.39 33.55 4.78
C ARG A 24 -32.25 32.71 4.20
N TYR A 25 -32.46 31.40 3.98
CA TYR A 25 -31.45 30.53 3.36
C TYR A 25 -31.34 30.74 1.86
N PHE A 26 -32.41 31.10 1.19
CA PHE A 26 -32.41 31.40 -0.25
C PHE A 26 -31.50 32.61 -0.62
N VAL A 27 -31.44 33.61 0.27
CA VAL A 27 -30.61 34.80 0.06
C VAL A 27 -29.14 34.60 0.46
N LYS A 28 -28.83 33.50 1.19
CA LYS A 28 -27.43 33.23 1.58
C LYS A 28 -26.60 32.77 0.39
N PRO A 29 -25.29 33.10 0.37
CA PRO A 29 -24.38 32.60 -0.66
C PRO A 29 -24.33 31.08 -0.63
N VAL A 30 -24.17 30.48 -1.82
CA VAL A 30 -24.07 29.02 -2.00
C VAL A 30 -22.82 28.50 -1.29
N VAL A 31 -22.98 27.51 -0.41
CA VAL A 31 -21.90 26.89 0.36
C VAL A 31 -21.43 25.56 -0.28
N THR A 32 -22.23 25.04 -1.21
CA THR A 32 -21.95 23.76 -1.87
C THR A 32 -20.82 23.90 -2.90
N VAL A 33 -19.88 22.96 -2.87
CA VAL A 33 -18.84 22.82 -3.89
C VAL A 33 -19.41 22.14 -5.12
N GLN A 34 -19.27 22.76 -6.26
CA GLN A 34 -19.83 22.29 -7.53
C GLN A 34 -18.84 21.35 -8.24
N TYR A 35 -18.71 20.14 -7.75
CA TYR A 35 -17.94 19.09 -8.42
C TYR A 35 -18.60 18.72 -9.78
N PRO A 36 -17.86 18.50 -10.88
CA PRO A 36 -16.39 18.48 -11.00
C PRO A 36 -15.74 19.83 -11.33
N ARG A 37 -16.54 20.91 -11.47
CA ARG A 37 -16.03 22.26 -11.87
C ARG A 37 -15.13 22.87 -10.79
N GLN A 38 -15.48 22.62 -9.52
CA GLN A 38 -14.69 23.00 -8.36
C GLN A 38 -14.29 21.77 -7.59
N LYS A 39 -13.03 21.66 -7.21
CA LYS A 39 -12.51 20.59 -6.38
C LYS A 39 -12.10 21.15 -5.01
N ILE A 40 -12.37 20.40 -3.96
CA ILE A 40 -11.95 20.74 -2.60
C ILE A 40 -10.46 20.41 -2.46
N GLU A 41 -9.69 21.32 -1.89
CA GLU A 41 -8.32 21.00 -1.48
C GLU A 41 -8.35 20.06 -0.29
N MET A 42 -7.76 18.89 -0.47
CA MET A 42 -7.69 17.88 0.60
C MET A 42 -6.69 18.28 1.67
N SER A 43 -7.05 18.03 2.93
CA SER A 43 -6.19 18.25 4.08
C SER A 43 -4.88 17.44 3.96
N PRO A 44 -3.77 17.90 4.57
CA PRO A 44 -2.51 17.13 4.61
C PRO A 44 -2.63 15.75 5.22
N ALA A 45 -3.62 15.53 6.11
CA ALA A 45 -3.89 14.24 6.75
C ALA A 45 -4.75 13.29 5.89
N TYR A 46 -5.16 13.71 4.67
CA TYR A 46 -5.97 12.88 3.80
C TYR A 46 -5.17 11.66 3.31
N ARG A 47 -5.75 10.48 3.46
CA ARG A 47 -5.18 9.20 2.98
C ARG A 47 -5.78 8.85 1.63
N GLY A 48 -5.15 9.31 0.56
CA GLY A 48 -5.46 8.86 -0.81
C GLY A 48 -4.70 7.60 -1.19
N TYR A 49 -4.65 7.29 -2.47
CA TYR A 49 -3.87 6.15 -2.93
C TYR A 49 -2.37 6.38 -2.72
N PRO A 50 -1.59 5.30 -2.44
CA PRO A 50 -0.14 5.42 -2.31
C PRO A 50 0.48 5.83 -3.64
N ARG A 51 1.48 6.70 -3.61
CA ARG A 51 2.27 7.09 -4.78
C ARG A 51 3.74 7.23 -4.40
N PHE A 52 4.64 7.22 -5.38
CA PHE A 52 6.04 7.45 -5.12
C PHE A 52 6.31 8.89 -4.70
N LEU A 53 7.05 9.02 -3.59
CA LEU A 53 7.66 10.28 -3.17
C LEU A 53 8.83 10.60 -4.09
N LEU A 54 8.84 11.81 -4.64
CA LEU A 54 10.01 12.34 -5.35
C LEU A 54 11.06 12.78 -4.34
N ASP A 55 12.22 12.19 -4.42
CA ASP A 55 13.36 12.62 -3.61
C ASP A 55 13.81 14.02 -4.05
N PRO A 56 13.92 15.00 -3.14
CA PRO A 56 14.33 16.35 -3.48
C PRO A 56 15.74 16.45 -4.05
N GLU A 57 16.64 15.52 -3.69
CA GLU A 57 18.04 15.53 -4.15
C GLU A 57 18.20 14.86 -5.51
N THR A 58 17.66 13.65 -5.66
CA THR A 58 17.88 12.81 -6.85
C THR A 58 16.77 12.96 -7.88
N GLN A 59 15.63 13.58 -7.51
CA GLN A 59 14.43 13.71 -8.33
C GLN A 59 13.84 12.40 -8.82
N THR A 60 14.20 11.29 -8.16
CA THR A 60 13.77 9.92 -8.48
C THR A 60 13.05 9.30 -7.27
N HIS A 61 12.63 8.05 -7.41
CA HIS A 61 12.03 7.29 -6.31
C HIS A 61 13.11 6.68 -5.41
N ARG A 62 12.78 6.46 -4.13
CA ARG A 62 13.64 5.74 -3.15
C ARG A 62 13.33 4.25 -3.05
N CYS A 63 12.48 3.70 -3.92
CA CYS A 63 12.06 2.31 -3.84
C CYS A 63 13.22 1.35 -4.18
N ILE A 64 13.43 0.35 -3.31
CA ILE A 64 14.44 -0.71 -3.45
C ILE A 64 13.84 -2.07 -3.81
N ALA A 65 12.61 -2.10 -4.25
CA ALA A 65 11.88 -3.32 -4.62
C ALA A 65 11.96 -4.44 -3.56
N CYS A 66 11.77 -4.09 -2.28
CA CYS A 66 11.83 -5.06 -1.17
C CYS A 66 10.54 -5.87 -0.96
N GLU A 67 9.47 -5.58 -1.71
CA GLU A 67 8.16 -6.25 -1.69
C GLU A 67 7.41 -6.20 -0.34
N MET A 68 7.89 -5.46 0.66
CA MET A 68 7.22 -5.39 1.96
C MET A 68 5.82 -4.79 1.87
N CYS A 69 5.63 -3.78 1.01
CA CYS A 69 4.33 -3.16 0.76
C CYS A 69 3.32 -4.14 0.12
N ALA A 70 3.79 -5.03 -0.76
CA ALA A 70 2.94 -6.06 -1.37
C ALA A 70 2.53 -7.12 -0.34
N ARG A 71 3.47 -7.58 0.50
CA ARG A 71 3.21 -8.61 1.52
C ARG A 71 2.30 -8.14 2.65
N ILE A 72 2.40 -6.87 3.07
CA ILE A 72 1.57 -6.31 4.15
C ILE A 72 0.16 -5.96 3.69
N CYS A 73 -0.09 -5.85 2.38
CA CYS A 73 -1.39 -5.47 1.85
C CYS A 73 -2.45 -6.52 2.16
N PRO A 74 -3.50 -6.21 2.95
CA PRO A 74 -4.52 -7.19 3.33
C PRO A 74 -5.31 -7.71 2.13
N SER A 75 -5.48 -6.88 1.10
CA SER A 75 -6.20 -7.23 -0.13
C SER A 75 -5.28 -7.68 -1.26
N GLN A 76 -3.95 -7.74 -1.03
CA GLN A 76 -2.94 -8.19 -2.02
C GLN A 76 -3.05 -7.49 -3.39
N LEU A 77 -3.22 -6.18 -3.38
CA LEU A 77 -3.47 -5.36 -4.57
C LEU A 77 -2.20 -4.81 -5.23
N ILE A 78 -1.04 -5.01 -4.60
CA ILE A 78 0.22 -4.45 -5.06
C ILE A 78 1.05 -5.56 -5.69
N SER A 79 1.34 -5.41 -6.98
CA SER A 79 2.28 -6.25 -7.71
C SER A 79 3.56 -5.47 -7.94
N LEU A 80 4.64 -5.92 -7.31
CA LEU A 80 5.95 -5.27 -7.37
C LEU A 80 7.00 -6.28 -7.80
N SER A 81 7.75 -5.94 -8.84
CA SER A 81 8.91 -6.70 -9.29
C SER A 81 10.10 -5.77 -9.43
N GLY A 82 11.28 -6.26 -9.09
CA GLY A 82 12.50 -5.50 -9.19
C GLY A 82 13.71 -6.38 -9.45
N VAL A 83 14.69 -5.84 -10.13
CA VAL A 83 15.89 -6.53 -10.56
C VAL A 83 17.13 -5.75 -10.09
N LYS A 84 18.21 -6.47 -9.81
CA LYS A 84 19.48 -5.87 -9.46
C LYS A 84 20.31 -5.65 -10.74
N LEU A 85 20.39 -4.39 -11.16
CA LEU A 85 21.22 -4.03 -12.31
C LEU A 85 22.72 -4.16 -12.00
N PRO A 86 23.55 -4.50 -12.99
CA PRO A 86 25.00 -4.55 -12.81
C PRO A 86 25.53 -3.17 -12.42
N GLY A 87 26.24 -3.11 -11.27
CA GLY A 87 26.73 -1.86 -10.69
C GLY A 87 25.79 -1.16 -9.70
N ALA A 88 24.52 -1.56 -9.61
CA ALA A 88 23.61 -1.02 -8.61
C ALA A 88 23.80 -1.68 -7.23
N LYS A 89 23.80 -0.87 -6.18
CA LYS A 89 23.85 -1.37 -4.80
C LYS A 89 22.57 -2.04 -4.36
N GLN A 90 21.44 -1.61 -4.88
CA GLN A 90 20.10 -2.04 -4.50
C GLN A 90 19.31 -2.49 -5.73
N LYS A 91 18.20 -3.24 -5.52
CA LYS A 91 17.27 -3.58 -6.58
C LYS A 91 16.52 -2.34 -7.06
N VAL A 92 16.26 -2.28 -8.34
CA VAL A 92 15.46 -1.23 -8.98
C VAL A 92 14.12 -1.84 -9.39
N PRO A 93 12.98 -1.22 -9.03
CA PRO A 93 11.68 -1.70 -9.47
C PRO A 93 11.51 -1.46 -10.98
N TYR A 94 11.03 -2.45 -11.69
CA TYR A 94 10.63 -2.33 -13.10
C TYR A 94 9.14 -2.50 -13.32
N THR A 95 8.42 -3.01 -12.31
CA THR A 95 6.97 -3.08 -12.27
C THR A 95 6.48 -2.68 -10.88
N TYR A 96 5.53 -1.77 -10.82
CA TYR A 96 4.82 -1.41 -9.59
C TYR A 96 3.37 -1.08 -9.94
N VAL A 97 2.52 -2.07 -9.89
CA VAL A 97 1.09 -1.97 -10.22
C VAL A 97 0.25 -2.06 -8.98
N HIS A 98 -0.74 -1.20 -8.87
CA HIS A 98 -1.69 -1.14 -7.75
C HIS A 98 -3.13 -1.09 -8.27
N GLU A 99 -3.97 -2.06 -7.86
CA GLU A 99 -5.40 -2.08 -8.17
C GLU A 99 -6.17 -1.22 -7.16
N HIS A 100 -6.44 0.04 -7.52
CA HIS A 100 -6.99 1.01 -6.58
C HIS A 100 -8.42 0.74 -6.13
N TYR A 101 -9.31 0.22 -6.99
CA TYR A 101 -10.73 0.04 -6.64
C TYR A 101 -11.00 -0.90 -5.46
N TYR A 102 -10.10 -1.80 -5.16
CA TYR A 102 -10.20 -2.70 -4.00
C TYR A 102 -9.36 -2.23 -2.81
N CYS A 103 -8.72 -1.08 -2.93
CA CYS A 103 -7.89 -0.54 -1.88
C CYS A 103 -8.75 0.00 -0.73
N SER A 104 -8.52 -0.52 0.46
CA SER A 104 -9.17 -0.06 1.70
C SER A 104 -8.56 1.21 2.28
N LEU A 105 -7.57 1.82 1.61
CA LEU A 105 -6.86 3.02 2.04
C LEU A 105 -6.29 2.92 3.47
N CYS A 106 -5.96 1.71 3.91
CA CYS A 106 -5.47 1.44 5.27
C CYS A 106 -4.09 2.09 5.56
N GLY A 107 -3.27 2.29 4.52
CA GLY A 107 -1.97 2.96 4.63
C GLY A 107 -0.81 2.10 5.10
N LEU A 108 -1.01 0.82 5.40
CA LEU A 108 0.06 -0.06 5.87
C LEU A 108 1.25 -0.15 4.91
N CYS A 109 1.01 -0.05 3.60
CA CYS A 109 2.07 -0.05 2.58
C CYS A 109 3.01 1.16 2.70
N VAL A 110 2.48 2.32 3.10
CA VAL A 110 3.28 3.53 3.33
C VAL A 110 4.05 3.42 4.63
N GLU A 111 3.40 2.94 5.70
CA GLU A 111 3.99 2.83 7.04
C GLU A 111 5.11 1.79 7.12
N VAL A 112 4.98 0.66 6.40
CA VAL A 112 5.98 -0.43 6.41
C VAL A 112 7.20 -0.14 5.54
N CYS A 113 7.16 0.89 4.69
CA CYS A 113 8.22 1.16 3.72
C CYS A 113 9.53 1.59 4.41
N PRO A 114 10.61 0.80 4.35
CA PRO A 114 11.85 1.10 5.07
C PRO A 114 12.60 2.31 4.50
N THR A 115 12.35 2.64 3.23
CA THR A 115 12.99 3.78 2.55
C THR A 115 12.08 5.00 2.44
N THR A 116 10.88 4.95 3.06
CA THR A 116 9.87 6.02 2.94
C THR A 116 9.62 6.45 1.49
N ALA A 117 9.63 5.45 0.58
CA ALA A 117 9.47 5.69 -0.86
C ALA A 117 8.04 6.01 -1.26
N LEU A 118 7.06 5.76 -0.40
CA LEU A 118 5.64 5.95 -0.66
C LEU A 118 5.08 7.09 0.19
N GLU A 119 4.20 7.88 -0.41
CA GLU A 119 3.40 8.91 0.25
C GLU A 119 1.92 8.75 -0.10
N TYR A 120 1.03 9.42 0.65
CA TYR A 120 -0.40 9.48 0.32
C TYR A 120 -0.65 10.58 -0.72
N SER A 121 -1.34 10.23 -1.80
CA SER A 121 -1.86 11.21 -2.75
C SER A 121 -2.99 12.03 -2.12
N ARG A 122 -3.14 13.27 -2.55
CA ARG A 122 -4.30 14.11 -2.22
C ARG A 122 -5.36 14.08 -3.32
N GLU A 123 -5.16 13.27 -4.33
CA GLU A 123 -6.09 13.10 -5.42
C GLU A 123 -7.22 12.15 -5.02
N TYR A 124 -8.46 12.52 -5.30
CA TYR A 124 -9.66 11.74 -4.96
C TYR A 124 -10.60 11.49 -6.15
N GLY A 125 -10.31 12.07 -7.30
CA GLY A 125 -11.13 11.97 -8.51
C GLY A 125 -10.81 10.77 -9.40
N LEU A 126 -10.48 9.61 -8.82
CA LEU A 126 -10.17 8.38 -9.55
C LEU A 126 -11.46 7.60 -9.81
N THR A 127 -12.21 8.00 -10.83
CA THR A 127 -13.42 7.32 -11.28
C THR A 127 -13.23 6.76 -12.68
N GLY A 128 -13.66 5.52 -12.90
CA GLY A 128 -13.65 4.86 -14.20
C GLY A 128 -14.88 4.00 -14.39
N PHE A 129 -15.11 3.54 -15.61
CA PHE A 129 -16.23 2.67 -15.97
C PHE A 129 -15.91 1.18 -15.91
N ARG A 130 -14.61 0.85 -15.93
CA ARG A 130 -14.10 -0.51 -15.92
C ARG A 130 -13.13 -0.71 -14.77
N ARG A 131 -12.92 -1.98 -14.40
CA ARG A 131 -11.94 -2.34 -13.37
C ARG A 131 -10.52 -1.90 -13.74
N GLU A 132 -10.17 -2.06 -15.01
CA GLU A 132 -8.85 -1.74 -15.55
C GLU A 132 -8.51 -0.26 -15.45
N ASP A 133 -9.52 0.63 -15.44
CA ASP A 133 -9.32 2.08 -15.35
C ASP A 133 -8.70 2.51 -13.99
N ALA A 134 -8.76 1.64 -12.98
CA ALA A 134 -8.17 1.89 -11.66
C ALA A 134 -6.90 1.07 -11.38
N VAL A 135 -6.34 0.46 -12.40
CA VAL A 135 -5.02 -0.18 -12.32
C VAL A 135 -3.97 0.90 -12.55
N ILE A 136 -3.29 1.28 -11.47
CA ILE A 136 -2.30 2.36 -11.49
C ILE A 136 -0.91 1.76 -11.57
N ASP A 137 -0.17 2.07 -12.63
CA ASP A 137 1.26 1.83 -12.70
C ASP A 137 2.00 3.05 -12.13
N HIS A 138 2.58 2.87 -10.95
CA HIS A 138 3.23 3.97 -10.24
C HIS A 138 4.53 4.44 -10.88
N LEU A 139 5.20 3.61 -11.68
CA LEU A 139 6.41 4.01 -12.39
C LEU A 139 6.07 4.93 -13.55
N THR A 140 5.05 4.57 -14.32
CA THR A 140 4.53 5.42 -15.41
C THR A 140 4.00 6.75 -14.86
N LEU A 141 3.21 6.71 -13.78
CA LEU A 141 2.70 7.90 -13.12
C LEU A 141 3.83 8.80 -12.60
N LEU A 142 4.92 8.21 -12.09
CA LEU A 142 6.09 8.96 -11.67
C LEU A 142 6.74 9.69 -12.84
N GLN A 143 6.91 9.01 -13.97
CA GLN A 143 7.48 9.60 -15.19
C GLN A 143 6.62 10.76 -15.72
N GLU A 144 5.30 10.60 -15.74
CA GLU A 144 4.36 11.66 -16.13
C GLU A 144 4.49 12.89 -15.20
N ARG A 145 4.59 12.67 -13.89
CA ARG A 145 4.80 13.75 -12.92
C ARG A 145 6.14 14.45 -13.10
N GLN A 146 7.21 13.71 -13.39
CA GLN A 146 8.52 14.26 -13.69
C GLN A 146 8.50 15.09 -14.97
N GLN A 147 7.85 14.59 -16.03
CA GLN A 147 7.67 15.32 -17.29
C GLN A 147 6.87 16.61 -17.09
N ALA A 148 5.76 16.56 -16.37
CA ALA A 148 4.93 17.73 -16.06
C ALA A 148 5.68 18.79 -15.24
N ALA A 149 6.59 18.36 -14.38
CA ALA A 149 7.44 19.25 -13.56
C ALA A 149 8.74 19.68 -14.28
N GLY A 150 9.02 19.21 -15.50
CA GLY A 150 10.27 19.50 -16.22
C GLY A 150 11.51 18.88 -15.57
N LEU A 151 11.33 17.79 -14.79
CA LEU A 151 12.40 17.11 -14.09
C LEU A 151 13.01 15.98 -14.94
N PRO A 152 14.22 15.51 -14.62
CA PRO A 152 14.81 14.36 -15.31
C PRO A 152 13.94 13.12 -15.10
N VAL A 153 13.57 12.46 -16.20
CA VAL A 153 12.72 11.28 -16.18
C VAL A 153 13.52 10.08 -15.70
N THR A 154 13.02 9.38 -14.69
CA THR A 154 13.65 8.16 -14.18
C THR A 154 13.55 7.05 -15.23
N PRO A 155 14.66 6.48 -15.70
CA PRO A 155 14.64 5.39 -16.67
C PRO A 155 14.07 4.12 -16.01
N ILE A 156 13.10 3.50 -16.66
CA ILE A 156 12.64 2.16 -16.32
C ILE A 156 13.56 1.16 -17.04
N PRO A 157 14.08 0.13 -16.38
CA PRO A 157 14.94 -0.86 -17.03
C PRO A 157 14.28 -1.47 -18.25
N THR A 158 15.00 -1.59 -19.34
CA THR A 158 14.51 -2.21 -20.59
C THR A 158 14.34 -3.73 -20.42
N ALA A 159 13.47 -4.33 -21.23
CA ALA A 159 13.24 -5.78 -21.19
C ALA A 159 14.54 -6.59 -21.38
N ALA A 160 15.48 -6.09 -22.17
CA ALA A 160 16.78 -6.73 -22.38
C ALA A 160 17.67 -6.65 -21.13
N GLU A 161 17.68 -5.51 -20.45
CA GLU A 161 18.43 -5.34 -19.18
C GLU A 161 17.83 -6.18 -18.05
N ILE A 162 16.51 -6.27 -17.99
CA ILE A 162 15.78 -7.12 -17.03
C ILE A 162 16.16 -8.59 -17.26
N ALA A 163 16.05 -9.08 -18.49
CA ALA A 163 16.38 -10.47 -18.82
C ALA A 163 17.86 -10.82 -18.54
N ALA A 164 18.77 -9.90 -18.85
CA ALA A 164 20.19 -10.08 -18.57
C ALA A 164 20.47 -10.12 -17.05
N ALA A 165 19.81 -9.27 -16.28
CA ALA A 165 19.99 -9.18 -14.84
C ALA A 165 19.33 -10.38 -14.11
N GLU A 166 18.16 -10.84 -14.56
CA GLU A 166 17.51 -12.06 -14.04
C GLU A 166 18.36 -13.31 -14.31
N ALA A 167 18.93 -13.44 -15.52
CA ALA A 167 19.85 -14.51 -15.83
C ALA A 167 21.11 -14.49 -14.94
N ALA A 168 21.65 -13.31 -14.67
CA ALA A 168 22.80 -13.15 -13.76
C ALA A 168 22.43 -13.50 -12.31
N GLU A 169 21.25 -13.09 -11.82
CA GLU A 169 20.77 -13.47 -10.47
C GLU A 169 20.53 -14.98 -10.37
N ALA A 170 19.97 -15.62 -11.38
CA ALA A 170 19.78 -17.07 -11.42
C ALA A 170 21.11 -17.82 -11.36
N ALA A 171 22.08 -17.43 -12.17
CA ALA A 171 23.42 -18.01 -12.15
C ALA A 171 24.13 -17.83 -10.81
N ALA A 172 24.01 -16.64 -10.19
CA ALA A 172 24.57 -16.37 -8.86
C ALA A 172 23.89 -17.20 -7.75
N ARG A 173 22.59 -17.45 -7.87
CA ARG A 173 21.84 -18.30 -6.94
C ARG A 173 22.28 -19.76 -7.04
N GLU A 174 22.42 -20.30 -8.25
CA GLU A 174 22.92 -21.66 -8.45
C GLU A 174 24.37 -21.82 -7.92
N ALA A 175 25.22 -20.81 -8.14
CA ALA A 175 26.57 -20.83 -7.62
C ALA A 175 26.59 -20.88 -6.09
N ARG A 176 25.74 -20.08 -5.42
CA ARG A 176 25.60 -20.09 -3.95
C ARG A 176 25.04 -21.42 -3.42
N GLU A 177 24.07 -22.01 -4.10
CA GLU A 177 23.52 -23.33 -3.72
C GLU A 177 24.57 -24.43 -3.82
N LYS A 178 25.38 -24.43 -4.90
CA LYS A 178 26.50 -25.36 -5.06
C LYS A 178 27.57 -25.18 -3.98
N GLU A 179 27.91 -23.94 -3.63
CA GLU A 179 28.87 -23.63 -2.56
C GLU A 179 28.31 -24.03 -1.18
N ALA A 180 27.02 -23.75 -0.91
CA ALA A 180 26.36 -24.16 0.32
C ALA A 180 26.30 -25.70 0.46
N ALA A 181 25.99 -26.40 -0.64
CA ALA A 181 25.99 -27.86 -0.68
C ALA A 181 27.39 -28.43 -0.44
N ALA A 182 28.43 -27.84 -1.04
CA ALA A 182 29.83 -28.24 -0.82
C ALA A 182 30.26 -28.04 0.64
N LYS A 183 29.93 -26.89 1.26
CA LYS A 183 30.19 -26.61 2.68
C LYS A 183 29.44 -27.58 3.61
N ALA A 184 28.18 -27.90 3.28
CA ALA A 184 27.39 -28.88 4.04
C ALA A 184 27.98 -30.30 3.94
N ALA A 185 28.48 -30.70 2.78
CA ALA A 185 29.16 -31.98 2.58
C ALA A 185 30.48 -32.07 3.37
N GLN A 186 31.26 -30.99 3.38
CA GLN A 186 32.48 -30.91 4.19
C GLN A 186 32.19 -30.92 5.69
N ALA A 187 31.14 -30.25 6.14
CA ALA A 187 30.72 -30.26 7.55
C ALA A 187 30.22 -31.65 8.01
N LYS A 188 29.59 -32.44 7.12
CA LYS A 188 29.22 -33.83 7.41
C LYS A 188 30.43 -34.78 7.47
N ALA A 189 31.44 -34.52 6.66
CA ALA A 189 32.69 -35.31 6.67
C ALA A 189 33.60 -35.01 7.90
N ALA A 190 33.43 -33.83 8.50
CA ALA A 190 34.23 -33.41 9.67
C ALA A 190 33.63 -33.78 11.05
N LYS A 191 32.45 -34.41 11.10
CA LYS A 191 31.87 -34.92 12.38
C LYS A 191 32.45 -36.29 12.67
N PRO A 192 33.22 -36.53 13.75
CA PRO A 192 33.56 -37.83 14.24
C PRO A 192 32.25 -38.57 14.64
N VAL A 193 32.15 -39.81 14.29
CA VAL A 193 31.06 -40.71 14.71
C VAL A 193 31.12 -40.82 16.24
N GLU A 194 30.33 -40.03 16.93
CA GLU A 194 30.11 -40.18 18.37
C GLU A 194 29.17 -41.38 18.57
N ALA A 195 29.66 -42.39 19.33
CA ALA A 195 28.92 -43.61 19.63
C ALA A 195 27.56 -43.34 20.30
N PRO A 196 26.52 -44.17 20.07
CA PRO A 196 25.19 -43.96 20.61
C PRO A 196 25.22 -44.01 22.13
N LYS A 197 24.89 -42.90 22.81
CA LYS A 197 24.62 -42.88 24.25
C LYS A 197 23.35 -43.68 24.53
N GLU A 198 23.50 -44.69 25.39
CA GLU A 198 22.38 -45.48 25.95
C GLU A 198 21.27 -44.56 26.46
N THR A 199 20.08 -44.78 25.93
CA THR A 199 18.86 -44.12 26.37
C THR A 199 18.43 -44.66 27.73
N LYS A 200 18.51 -43.80 28.75
CA LYS A 200 17.92 -44.06 30.08
C LYS A 200 16.40 -44.23 29.93
N PRO A 201 15.78 -45.25 30.61
CA PRO A 201 14.33 -45.49 30.47
C PRO A 201 13.51 -44.31 31.01
N PRO A 202 12.33 -44.07 30.44
CA PRO A 202 11.47 -42.98 30.85
C PRO A 202 10.92 -43.16 32.26
N LYS A 203 11.00 -42.10 33.07
CA LYS A 203 10.43 -42.03 34.42
C LYS A 203 8.90 -42.09 34.34
N ALA A 204 8.28 -42.93 35.19
CA ALA A 204 6.86 -43.13 35.30
C ALA A 204 6.10 -41.83 35.61
N PRO A 205 4.86 -41.64 35.11
CA PRO A 205 4.04 -40.46 35.38
C PRO A 205 3.63 -40.38 36.86
N PRO A 206 3.49 -39.18 37.45
CA PRO A 206 2.97 -39.01 38.80
C PRO A 206 1.46 -39.33 38.85
N GLU A 207 1.05 -40.01 39.94
CA GLU A 207 -0.34 -40.32 40.27
C GLU A 207 -1.17 -39.05 40.48
N PRO A 208 -2.49 -39.06 40.20
CA PRO A 208 -3.37 -37.94 40.40
C PRO A 208 -3.65 -37.71 41.89
N GLU A 209 -3.44 -36.46 42.37
CA GLU A 209 -3.87 -36.01 43.69
C GLU A 209 -5.39 -36.00 43.78
N GLU A 210 -5.92 -36.69 44.79
CA GLU A 210 -7.33 -36.66 45.18
C GLU A 210 -7.73 -35.26 45.66
N VAL A 211 -8.71 -34.69 45.01
CA VAL A 211 -9.43 -33.50 45.47
C VAL A 211 -10.35 -33.97 46.61
N LYS A 212 -10.06 -33.56 47.86
CA LYS A 212 -10.99 -33.62 48.98
C LYS A 212 -11.92 -32.41 48.95
N GLU A 213 -13.21 -32.72 49.17
CA GLU A 213 -14.33 -31.82 49.39
C GLU A 213 -14.05 -30.71 50.42
#